data_5edde9b221a905b62499107a5f05bfe8
#
_entry.id   5edde9b221a905b62499107a5f05bfe8
#
_cell.length_a   1.000
_cell.length_b   1.000
_cell.length_c   1.000
_cell.angle_alpha   90.00
_cell.angle_beta   90.00
_cell.angle_gamma   90.00
#
_symmetry.space_group_name_H-M   'P 1'
#
loop_
_entity.id
_entity.type
_entity.pdbx_description
1 polymer ?
#
loop_
_entity_poly.entity_id
_entity_poly.type
_entity_poly.pdbx_seq_one_letter_code
_entity_poly.pdbx_strand_id
1 'polypeptide(L)'
;LRALPAEELMKLAGVRSIPVYNIDGYFMKEQPVEVFAKGEQTKVPLLIGGNNQEMTPAAVLMGKQPTVENLKAGAKATFGEENIDELFRLYGINSDKDVLEQPGVNLASDIFLDYSTWKWGNMHKLTGGQPVYRYRYCHPRPAMAIKGKVAALAGGVVDAKEDAAPAPQDKGAVHSADIEYAMGTLPTNHVFNWQPEDYMISDIFSQYYV
;
A
#
# COMPACT_ATOMS: atom_id res chain seq x y z
N LEU A 1 18.02 -23.29 -16.61
CA LEU A 1 16.87 -22.89 -15.78
C LEU A 1 15.65 -23.79 -16.01
N ARG A 2 15.24 -24.08 -17.26
CA ARG A 2 14.04 -24.89 -17.56
C ARG A 2 14.10 -26.34 -17.01
N ALA A 3 15.27 -26.89 -16.76
CA ALA A 3 15.45 -28.23 -16.19
C ALA A 3 15.56 -28.24 -14.65
N LEU A 4 15.57 -27.07 -14.00
CA LEU A 4 15.62 -27.00 -12.54
C LEU A 4 14.24 -27.27 -11.95
N PRO A 5 14.15 -28.04 -10.85
CA PRO A 5 12.94 -28.14 -10.06
C PRO A 5 12.49 -26.76 -9.55
N ALA A 6 11.17 -26.54 -9.46
CA ALA A 6 10.62 -25.25 -9.04
C ALA A 6 11.15 -24.81 -7.66
N GLU A 7 11.33 -25.76 -6.74
CA GLU A 7 11.87 -25.51 -5.40
C GLU A 7 13.31 -24.97 -5.42
N GLU A 8 14.16 -25.49 -6.31
CA GLU A 8 15.53 -25.01 -6.48
C GLU A 8 15.53 -23.61 -7.14
N LEU A 9 14.65 -23.41 -8.12
CA LEU A 9 14.50 -22.11 -8.75
C LEU A 9 14.05 -21.05 -7.72
N MET A 10 13.11 -21.38 -6.85
CA MET A 10 12.66 -20.50 -5.77
C MET A 10 13.77 -20.18 -4.76
N LYS A 11 14.61 -21.14 -4.41
CA LYS A 11 15.78 -20.91 -3.54
C LYS A 11 16.79 -19.96 -4.19
N LEU A 12 17.05 -20.13 -5.47
CA LEU A 12 17.96 -19.26 -6.23
C LEU A 12 17.41 -17.83 -6.43
N ALA A 13 16.09 -17.70 -6.65
CA ALA A 13 15.45 -16.41 -6.81
C ALA A 13 15.42 -15.58 -5.51
N GLY A 14 15.60 -16.23 -4.35
CA GLY A 14 15.52 -15.61 -3.04
C GLY A 14 14.08 -15.28 -2.63
N VAL A 15 13.86 -15.10 -1.33
CA VAL A 15 12.53 -14.85 -0.73
C VAL A 15 11.95 -13.47 -1.09
N ARG A 16 12.67 -12.65 -1.85
CA ARG A 16 12.28 -11.29 -2.24
C ARG A 16 11.56 -11.17 -3.60
N SER A 17 11.14 -12.26 -4.20
CA SER A 17 10.39 -12.15 -5.45
C SER A 17 8.95 -11.75 -5.19
N ILE A 18 8.71 -10.48 -4.93
CA ILE A 18 7.44 -9.88 -5.34
C ILE A 18 7.38 -10.12 -6.85
N PRO A 19 6.33 -10.77 -7.37
CA PRO A 19 6.21 -10.99 -8.80
C PRO A 19 6.31 -9.65 -9.53
N VAL A 20 7.39 -9.44 -10.24
CA VAL A 20 7.55 -8.25 -11.08
C VAL A 20 6.96 -8.61 -12.44
N TYR A 21 6.10 -7.74 -12.97
CA TYR A 21 5.60 -7.91 -14.33
C TYR A 21 6.76 -7.95 -15.32
N ASN A 22 6.59 -8.70 -16.39
CA ASN A 22 7.60 -8.85 -17.44
C ASN A 22 7.22 -8.02 -18.66
N ILE A 23 8.13 -7.22 -19.18
CA ILE A 23 8.00 -6.55 -20.49
C ILE A 23 8.36 -7.60 -21.54
N ASP A 24 7.36 -8.31 -22.02
CA ASP A 24 7.52 -9.44 -22.95
C ASP A 24 7.42 -9.04 -24.44
N GLY A 25 7.09 -7.78 -24.71
CA GLY A 25 6.92 -7.25 -26.06
C GLY A 25 5.62 -7.68 -26.74
N TYR A 26 4.79 -8.48 -26.08
CA TYR A 26 3.52 -8.98 -26.59
C TYR A 26 2.34 -8.45 -25.76
N PHE A 27 2.21 -8.86 -24.50
CA PHE A 27 1.16 -8.38 -23.59
C PHE A 27 1.54 -7.01 -23.01
N MET A 28 2.75 -6.91 -22.46
CA MET A 28 3.33 -5.64 -22.04
C MET A 28 4.45 -5.24 -22.98
N LYS A 29 4.16 -4.34 -23.90
CA LYS A 29 5.12 -3.91 -24.91
C LYS A 29 6.20 -3.00 -24.35
N GLU A 30 5.83 -2.17 -23.40
CA GLU A 30 6.68 -1.14 -22.77
C GLU A 30 6.33 -0.99 -21.30
N GLN A 31 7.12 -0.21 -20.56
CA GLN A 31 6.81 0.15 -19.19
C GLN A 31 5.47 0.91 -19.12
N PRO A 32 4.61 0.61 -18.13
CA PRO A 32 3.33 1.32 -18.00
C PRO A 32 3.48 2.84 -18.00
N VAL A 33 4.52 3.37 -17.34
CA VAL A 33 4.77 4.81 -17.31
C VAL A 33 5.02 5.40 -18.70
N GLU A 34 5.66 4.66 -19.60
CA GLU A 34 5.92 5.07 -21.00
C GLU A 34 4.65 5.04 -21.82
N VAL A 35 3.83 3.98 -21.66
CA VAL A 35 2.52 3.85 -22.32
C VAL A 35 1.61 5.01 -21.94
N PHE A 36 1.55 5.35 -20.66
CA PHE A 36 0.76 6.49 -20.18
C PHE A 36 1.33 7.84 -20.62
N ALA A 37 2.65 8.00 -20.67
CA ALA A 37 3.27 9.22 -21.17
C ALA A 37 2.95 9.50 -22.64
N LYS A 38 2.85 8.44 -23.45
CA LYS A 38 2.47 8.51 -24.87
C LYS A 38 0.96 8.65 -25.08
N GLY A 39 0.13 8.44 -24.06
CA GLY A 39 -1.32 8.45 -24.18
C GLY A 39 -1.90 7.21 -24.88
N GLU A 40 -1.19 6.09 -24.84
CA GLU A 40 -1.55 4.83 -25.48
C GLU A 40 -2.36 3.89 -24.58
N GLN A 41 -2.62 4.28 -23.32
CA GLN A 41 -3.50 3.55 -22.41
C GLN A 41 -4.95 3.58 -22.90
N THR A 42 -5.76 2.61 -22.44
CA THR A 42 -7.21 2.61 -22.67
C THR A 42 -7.84 3.88 -22.12
N LYS A 43 -8.60 4.60 -22.96
CA LYS A 43 -9.22 5.89 -22.62
C LYS A 43 -10.62 5.68 -22.04
N VAL A 44 -10.65 5.38 -20.75
CA VAL A 44 -11.88 5.19 -19.97
C VAL A 44 -11.85 6.08 -18.72
N PRO A 45 -13.00 6.43 -18.14
CA PRO A 45 -13.01 7.06 -16.81
C PRO A 45 -12.26 6.20 -15.79
N LEU A 46 -11.53 6.84 -14.88
CA LEU A 46 -10.74 6.18 -13.87
C LEU A 46 -11.19 6.57 -12.47
N LEU A 47 -11.56 5.58 -11.64
CA LEU A 47 -11.65 5.73 -10.20
C LEU A 47 -10.39 5.13 -9.57
N ILE A 48 -9.64 5.93 -8.81
CA ILE A 48 -8.37 5.53 -8.24
C ILE A 48 -8.18 6.14 -6.85
N GLY A 49 -7.60 5.39 -5.94
CA GLY A 49 -7.35 5.89 -4.59
C GLY A 49 -6.45 4.97 -3.80
N GLY A 50 -6.36 5.23 -2.50
CA GLY A 50 -5.56 4.46 -1.55
C GLY A 50 -5.96 4.79 -0.11
N ASN A 51 -5.37 4.07 0.81
CA ASN A 51 -5.61 4.20 2.23
C ASN A 51 -4.63 5.21 2.85
N ASN A 52 -4.98 5.79 3.99
CA ASN A 52 -4.11 6.80 4.60
C ASN A 52 -2.92 6.22 5.39
N GLN A 53 -2.81 4.89 5.48
CA GLN A 53 -1.71 4.15 6.11
C GLN A 53 -1.34 2.90 5.29
N GLU A 54 -0.99 3.07 4.02
CA GLU A 54 -0.66 1.93 3.14
C GLU A 54 0.55 1.14 3.62
N MET A 55 1.49 1.78 4.32
CA MET A 55 2.67 1.11 4.87
C MET A 55 3.13 1.79 6.17
N THR A 56 3.73 1.00 7.04
CA THR A 56 4.34 1.50 8.27
C THR A 56 5.83 1.80 8.08
N PRO A 57 6.40 2.75 8.83
CA PRO A 57 7.84 3.04 8.79
C PRO A 57 8.72 1.83 9.08
N ALA A 58 8.22 0.82 9.78
CA ALA A 58 8.95 -0.42 10.07
C ALA A 58 9.44 -1.13 8.79
N ALA A 59 8.71 -1.04 7.70
CA ALA A 59 9.11 -1.59 6.39
C ALA A 59 10.36 -0.89 5.82
N VAL A 60 10.46 0.42 6.02
CA VAL A 60 11.62 1.23 5.57
C VAL A 60 12.80 1.06 6.52
N LEU A 61 12.53 0.96 7.82
CA LEU A 61 13.55 0.77 8.86
C LEU A 61 14.23 -0.61 8.81
N MET A 62 13.56 -1.63 8.26
CA MET A 62 14.10 -3.00 8.12
C MET A 62 14.67 -3.57 9.43
N GLY A 63 13.96 -3.38 10.55
CA GLY A 63 14.33 -3.86 11.88
C GLY A 63 15.30 -2.94 12.64
N LYS A 64 15.72 -1.81 12.09
CA LYS A 64 16.54 -0.81 12.79
C LYS A 64 15.68 0.03 13.75
N GLN A 65 16.34 0.70 14.70
CA GLN A 65 15.67 1.62 15.62
C GLN A 65 14.99 2.78 14.88
N PRO A 66 13.84 3.27 15.37
CA PRO A 66 13.07 4.31 14.71
C PRO A 66 13.71 5.69 14.93
N THR A 67 14.81 5.94 14.27
CA THR A 67 15.49 7.24 14.26
C THR A 67 15.42 7.86 12.87
N VAL A 68 15.50 9.18 12.80
CA VAL A 68 15.56 9.93 11.53
C VAL A 68 16.72 9.43 10.65
N GLU A 69 17.87 9.17 11.25
CA GLU A 69 19.05 8.67 10.55
C GLU A 69 18.78 7.31 9.87
N ASN A 70 18.20 6.36 10.63
CA ASN A 70 17.88 5.03 10.10
C ASN A 70 16.79 5.08 9.02
N LEU A 71 15.78 5.94 9.21
CA LEU A 71 14.72 6.13 8.21
C LEU A 71 15.28 6.77 6.93
N LYS A 72 16.19 7.77 7.05
CA LYS A 72 16.92 8.33 5.90
C LYS A 72 17.74 7.27 5.17
N ALA A 73 18.46 6.43 5.92
CA ALA A 73 19.24 5.35 5.32
C ALA A 73 18.37 4.36 4.53
N GLY A 74 17.18 4.04 5.03
CA GLY A 74 16.20 3.20 4.31
C GLY A 74 15.61 3.90 3.09
N ALA A 75 15.23 5.17 3.20
CA ALA A 75 14.65 5.94 2.12
C ALA A 75 15.65 6.20 0.96
N LYS A 76 16.94 6.32 1.24
CA LYS A 76 18.00 6.45 0.23
C LYS A 76 18.01 5.30 -0.79
N ALA A 77 17.63 4.10 -0.38
CA ALA A 77 17.54 2.95 -1.28
C ALA A 77 16.51 3.17 -2.42
N THR A 78 15.48 3.97 -2.18
CA THR A 78 14.42 4.28 -3.16
C THR A 78 14.65 5.60 -3.88
N PHE A 79 15.04 6.64 -3.15
CA PHE A 79 15.12 8.01 -3.67
C PHE A 79 16.54 8.49 -4.01
N GLY A 80 17.56 7.69 -3.70
CA GLY A 80 18.96 8.10 -3.80
C GLY A 80 19.38 9.02 -2.66
N GLU A 81 20.62 9.53 -2.74
CA GLU A 81 21.16 10.44 -1.72
C GLU A 81 20.84 11.91 -2.00
N GLU A 82 20.68 12.23 -3.26
CA GLU A 82 20.38 13.59 -3.70
C GLU A 82 19.00 14.01 -3.17
N ASN A 83 18.94 15.19 -2.58
CA ASN A 83 17.71 15.79 -2.05
C ASN A 83 17.04 15.05 -0.87
N ILE A 84 17.69 14.07 -0.23
CA ILE A 84 17.08 13.32 0.89
C ILE A 84 16.70 14.23 2.06
N ASP A 85 17.48 15.26 2.36
CA ASP A 85 17.19 16.19 3.44
C ASP A 85 15.99 17.08 3.11
N GLU A 86 15.86 17.51 1.87
CA GLU A 86 14.70 18.25 1.39
C GLU A 86 13.43 17.38 1.40
N LEU A 87 13.54 16.11 1.02
CA LEU A 87 12.46 15.15 1.11
C LEU A 87 11.93 15.05 2.56
N PHE A 88 12.81 14.86 3.52
CA PHE A 88 12.43 14.77 4.94
C PHE A 88 11.82 16.07 5.46
N ARG A 89 12.32 17.21 5.03
CA ARG A 89 11.74 18.51 5.33
C ARG A 89 10.30 18.63 4.78
N LEU A 90 10.05 18.18 3.56
CA LEU A 90 8.73 18.21 2.93
C LEU A 90 7.73 17.31 3.63
N TYR A 91 8.16 16.14 4.12
CA TYR A 91 7.31 15.26 4.93
C TYR A 91 7.12 15.76 6.37
N GLY A 92 7.90 16.74 6.82
CA GLY A 92 7.87 17.23 8.20
C GLY A 92 8.52 16.28 9.22
N ILE A 93 9.47 15.45 8.78
CA ILE A 93 10.20 14.52 9.65
C ILE A 93 11.44 15.24 10.19
N ASN A 94 11.31 15.84 11.38
CA ASN A 94 12.35 16.67 11.99
C ASN A 94 13.00 16.03 13.22
N SER A 95 12.36 15.01 13.79
CA SER A 95 12.82 14.34 15.02
C SER A 95 12.49 12.84 14.98
N ASP A 96 13.15 12.05 15.83
CA ASP A 96 12.90 10.62 15.95
C ASP A 96 11.44 10.29 16.31
N LYS A 97 10.75 11.21 16.99
CA LYS A 97 9.32 11.07 17.29
C LYS A 97 8.48 11.02 16.01
N ASP A 98 8.82 11.82 15.00
CA ASP A 98 8.06 11.95 13.76
C ASP A 98 8.14 10.67 12.89
N VAL A 99 9.16 9.83 13.16
CA VAL A 99 9.41 8.59 12.41
C VAL A 99 8.24 7.62 12.52
N LEU A 100 7.63 7.47 13.69
CA LEU A 100 6.50 6.56 13.94
C LEU A 100 5.13 7.24 13.90
N GLU A 101 5.11 8.55 13.70
CA GLU A 101 3.89 9.34 13.56
C GLU A 101 3.53 9.54 12.08
N GLN A 102 2.46 10.29 11.82
CA GLN A 102 1.92 10.49 10.47
C GLN A 102 2.97 10.90 9.41
N PRO A 103 3.97 11.76 9.71
CA PRO A 103 5.03 12.09 8.74
C PRO A 103 5.79 10.87 8.22
N GLY A 104 6.24 9.99 9.13
CA GLY A 104 6.94 8.76 8.75
C GLY A 104 6.03 7.75 8.06
N VAL A 105 4.76 7.65 8.46
CA VAL A 105 3.74 6.82 7.81
C VAL A 105 3.50 7.30 6.38
N ASN A 106 3.38 8.59 6.14
CA ASN A 106 3.19 9.15 4.80
C ASN A 106 4.38 8.81 3.89
N LEU A 107 5.62 9.00 4.38
CA LEU A 107 6.81 8.63 3.62
C LEU A 107 6.84 7.13 3.27
N ALA A 108 6.52 6.26 4.23
CA ALA A 108 6.49 4.82 4.00
C ALA A 108 5.40 4.41 3.02
N SER A 109 4.22 5.03 3.09
CA SER A 109 3.10 4.79 2.19
C SER A 109 3.41 5.23 0.76
N ASP A 110 4.06 6.39 0.58
CA ASP A 110 4.49 6.86 -0.73
C ASP A 110 5.58 5.96 -1.34
N ILE A 111 6.52 5.47 -0.53
CA ILE A 111 7.52 4.49 -0.98
C ILE A 111 6.83 3.20 -1.44
N PHE A 112 5.78 2.78 -0.77
CA PHE A 112 5.09 1.52 -1.06
C PHE A 112 4.23 1.65 -2.32
N LEU A 113 3.21 2.54 -2.32
CA LEU A 113 2.32 2.65 -3.47
C LEU A 113 1.59 4.00 -3.67
N ASP A 114 1.49 4.89 -2.67
CA ASP A 114 0.68 6.11 -2.79
C ASP A 114 1.19 7.03 -3.89
N TYR A 115 2.51 7.24 -3.96
CA TYR A 115 3.12 8.01 -5.04
C TYR A 115 2.85 7.41 -6.43
N SER A 116 2.95 6.09 -6.55
CA SER A 116 2.68 5.42 -7.83
C SER A 116 1.22 5.54 -8.25
N THR A 117 0.29 5.41 -7.31
CA THR A 117 -1.14 5.60 -7.49
C THR A 117 -1.48 7.04 -7.90
N TRP A 118 -0.89 8.01 -7.20
CA TRP A 118 -1.01 9.43 -7.54
C TRP A 118 -0.49 9.73 -8.95
N LYS A 119 0.70 9.23 -9.29
CA LYS A 119 1.33 9.40 -10.59
C LYS A 119 0.48 8.80 -11.71
N TRP A 120 -0.04 7.59 -11.51
CA TRP A 120 -0.94 6.94 -12.45
C TRP A 120 -2.17 7.80 -12.74
N GLY A 121 -2.90 8.22 -11.71
CA GLY A 121 -4.08 9.09 -11.88
C GLY A 121 -3.75 10.41 -12.59
N ASN A 122 -2.59 11.03 -12.28
CA ASN A 122 -2.15 12.25 -12.97
C ASN A 122 -1.86 12.00 -14.45
N MET A 123 -1.09 10.97 -14.78
CA MET A 123 -0.76 10.66 -16.15
C MET A 123 -2.02 10.33 -16.97
N HIS A 124 -2.95 9.57 -16.40
CA HIS A 124 -4.23 9.26 -17.05
C HIS A 124 -5.05 10.54 -17.32
N LYS A 125 -5.10 11.46 -16.36
CA LYS A 125 -5.76 12.76 -16.54
C LYS A 125 -5.12 13.58 -17.66
N LEU A 126 -3.78 13.63 -17.73
CA LEU A 126 -3.05 14.46 -18.68
C LEU A 126 -3.11 13.92 -20.12
N THR A 127 -3.05 12.61 -20.31
CA THR A 127 -2.90 11.97 -21.62
C THR A 127 -4.10 11.14 -22.04
N GLY A 128 -4.95 10.71 -21.11
CA GLY A 128 -6.13 9.89 -21.39
C GLY A 128 -7.35 10.67 -21.88
N GLY A 129 -7.45 11.95 -21.50
CA GLY A 129 -8.60 12.81 -21.88
C GLY A 129 -9.93 12.37 -21.27
N GLN A 130 -9.92 11.58 -20.20
CA GLN A 130 -11.08 11.05 -19.51
C GLN A 130 -11.15 11.53 -18.05
N PRO A 131 -12.33 11.55 -17.43
CA PRO A 131 -12.45 11.89 -16.02
C PRO A 131 -11.64 10.97 -15.12
N VAL A 132 -11.00 11.58 -14.11
CA VAL A 132 -10.29 10.84 -13.05
C VAL A 132 -10.90 11.24 -11.72
N TYR A 133 -11.47 10.27 -11.03
CA TYR A 133 -12.03 10.40 -9.70
C TYR A 133 -11.05 9.83 -8.69
N ARG A 134 -10.82 10.54 -7.58
CA ARG A 134 -9.88 10.13 -6.55
C ARG A 134 -10.56 10.01 -5.21
N TYR A 135 -10.23 8.96 -4.48
CA TYR A 135 -10.62 8.81 -3.09
C TYR A 135 -9.39 8.63 -2.19
N ARG A 136 -9.55 8.92 -0.93
CA ARG A 136 -8.63 8.54 0.15
C ARG A 136 -9.46 7.92 1.26
N TYR A 137 -9.24 6.64 1.49
CA TYR A 137 -9.94 5.91 2.53
C TYR A 137 -9.15 6.04 3.84
N CYS A 138 -9.84 6.46 4.93
CA CYS A 138 -9.17 6.79 6.19
C CYS A 138 -9.76 6.07 7.40
N HIS A 139 -10.86 5.31 7.23
CA HIS A 139 -11.53 4.65 8.35
C HIS A 139 -10.74 3.41 8.79
N PRO A 140 -10.30 3.33 10.07
CA PRO A 140 -9.58 2.17 10.57
C PRO A 140 -10.51 0.97 10.69
N ARG A 141 -9.99 -0.23 10.44
CA ARG A 141 -10.72 -1.45 10.77
C ARG A 141 -11.01 -1.55 12.27
N PRO A 142 -12.17 -2.07 12.69
CA PRO A 142 -12.42 -2.38 14.09
C PRO A 142 -11.53 -3.53 14.58
N ALA A 143 -11.54 -3.75 15.88
CA ALA A 143 -10.76 -4.82 16.49
C ALA A 143 -11.13 -6.18 15.90
N MET A 144 -10.14 -7.06 15.80
CA MET A 144 -10.33 -8.42 15.30
C MET A 144 -11.23 -9.24 16.27
N ALA A 145 -12.21 -9.95 15.71
CA ALA A 145 -13.09 -10.82 16.48
C ALA A 145 -12.43 -12.16 16.84
N ILE A 146 -11.47 -12.60 16.01
CA ILE A 146 -10.81 -13.90 16.13
C ILE A 146 -9.51 -13.76 16.93
N LYS A 147 -9.45 -14.43 18.08
CA LYS A 147 -8.23 -14.46 18.92
C LYS A 147 -7.09 -15.21 18.23
N GLY A 148 -5.86 -14.77 18.45
CA GLY A 148 -4.66 -15.42 17.90
C GLY A 148 -4.47 -15.25 16.39
N LYS A 149 -5.22 -14.35 15.77
CA LYS A 149 -5.08 -13.98 14.37
C LYS A 149 -4.75 -12.50 14.23
N VAL A 150 -4.07 -12.16 13.14
CA VAL A 150 -3.80 -10.77 12.73
C VAL A 150 -4.12 -10.60 11.25
N ALA A 151 -4.45 -9.38 10.84
CA ALA A 151 -4.69 -9.08 9.44
C ALA A 151 -3.39 -9.26 8.63
N ALA A 152 -3.49 -9.92 7.47
CA ALA A 152 -2.40 -10.01 6.53
C ALA A 152 -2.33 -8.75 5.66
N LEU A 153 -1.12 -8.40 5.20
CA LEU A 153 -0.89 -7.19 4.39
C LEU A 153 -1.75 -7.16 3.12
N ALA A 154 -1.90 -8.30 2.46
CA ALA A 154 -2.66 -8.42 1.21
C ALA A 154 -4.13 -8.82 1.42
N GLY A 155 -4.68 -8.56 2.58
CA GLY A 155 -6.03 -9.00 2.98
C GLY A 155 -6.04 -10.41 3.60
N GLY A 156 -7.18 -10.77 4.20
CA GLY A 156 -7.32 -12.02 4.96
C GLY A 156 -6.65 -11.98 6.33
N VAL A 157 -6.45 -13.15 6.93
CA VAL A 157 -5.87 -13.30 8.28
C VAL A 157 -4.79 -14.37 8.30
N VAL A 158 -3.80 -14.16 9.18
CA VAL A 158 -2.73 -15.12 9.47
C VAL A 158 -2.65 -15.35 10.98
N ASP A 159 -1.97 -16.41 11.39
CA ASP A 159 -1.71 -16.63 12.81
C ASP A 159 -0.82 -15.54 13.40
N ALA A 160 -1.22 -15.01 14.55
CA ALA A 160 -0.34 -14.16 15.34
C ALA A 160 0.85 -14.97 15.81
N LYS A 161 2.03 -14.37 15.87
CA LYS A 161 3.20 -15.01 16.48
C LYS A 161 2.92 -15.27 17.96
N GLU A 162 3.34 -16.43 18.50
CA GLU A 162 3.03 -16.86 19.87
C GLU A 162 3.41 -15.83 20.93
N ASP A 163 4.49 -15.06 20.74
CA ASP A 163 4.97 -14.04 21.66
C ASP A 163 4.67 -12.59 21.21
N ALA A 164 3.79 -12.43 20.20
CA ALA A 164 3.47 -11.09 19.72
C ALA A 164 2.59 -10.36 20.76
N ALA A 165 3.03 -9.18 21.18
CA ALA A 165 2.14 -8.27 21.87
C ALA A 165 0.88 -8.01 21.02
N PRO A 166 -0.29 -7.78 21.65
CA PRO A 166 -1.48 -7.39 20.90
C PRO A 166 -1.14 -6.23 19.97
N ALA A 167 -1.48 -6.37 18.69
CA ALA A 167 -1.28 -5.30 17.74
C ALA A 167 -2.03 -4.05 18.24
N PRO A 168 -1.39 -2.88 18.29
CA PRO A 168 -2.11 -1.66 18.61
C PRO A 168 -3.20 -1.45 17.59
N GLN A 169 -4.32 -0.87 18.03
CA GLN A 169 -5.41 -0.52 17.11
C GLN A 169 -4.87 0.49 16.08
N ASP A 170 -5.18 0.25 14.82
CA ASP A 170 -4.80 1.13 13.73
C ASP A 170 -5.45 2.51 13.93
N LYS A 171 -4.67 3.56 13.72
CA LYS A 171 -5.15 4.96 13.81
C LYS A 171 -5.79 5.42 12.49
N GLY A 172 -5.66 4.65 11.44
CA GLY A 172 -6.18 4.92 10.11
C GLY A 172 -6.35 3.63 9.32
N ALA A 173 -6.70 3.75 8.06
CA ALA A 173 -6.86 2.62 7.16
C ALA A 173 -5.50 2.10 6.71
N VAL A 174 -5.17 0.90 7.15
CA VAL A 174 -3.97 0.16 6.72
C VAL A 174 -4.17 -0.44 5.33
N HIS A 175 -3.11 -0.91 4.70
CA HIS A 175 -3.19 -1.56 3.39
C HIS A 175 -4.26 -2.66 3.36
N SER A 176 -5.06 -2.69 2.31
CA SER A 176 -6.19 -3.59 2.12
C SER A 176 -7.37 -3.41 3.11
N ALA A 177 -7.37 -2.35 3.95
CA ALA A 177 -8.47 -2.13 4.91
C ALA A 177 -9.78 -1.69 4.25
N ASP A 178 -9.72 -1.21 3.04
CA ASP A 178 -10.87 -0.74 2.25
C ASP A 178 -11.61 -1.88 1.51
N ILE A 179 -10.98 -3.05 1.35
CA ILE A 179 -11.50 -4.13 0.47
C ILE A 179 -12.90 -4.58 0.91
N GLU A 180 -13.09 -4.93 2.17
CA GLU A 180 -14.37 -5.44 2.68
C GLU A 180 -15.47 -4.38 2.55
N TYR A 181 -15.13 -3.11 2.72
CA TYR A 181 -16.07 -2.00 2.60
C TYR A 181 -16.45 -1.74 1.14
N ALA A 182 -15.46 -1.69 0.25
CA ALA A 182 -15.69 -1.47 -1.18
C ALA A 182 -16.52 -2.60 -1.80
N MET A 183 -16.27 -3.84 -1.37
CA MET A 183 -16.97 -5.02 -1.87
C MET A 183 -18.30 -5.30 -1.18
N GLY A 184 -18.68 -4.54 -0.14
CA GLY A 184 -19.92 -4.73 0.61
C GLY A 184 -20.01 -6.10 1.33
N THR A 185 -18.87 -6.69 1.71
CA THR A 185 -18.80 -8.07 2.24
C THR A 185 -18.84 -8.16 3.77
N LEU A 186 -18.99 -7.04 4.48
CA LEU A 186 -19.03 -6.99 5.93
C LEU A 186 -20.02 -8.02 6.56
N PRO A 187 -21.27 -8.17 6.04
CA PRO A 187 -22.23 -9.08 6.63
C PRO A 187 -21.80 -10.55 6.61
N THR A 188 -20.92 -10.93 5.70
CA THR A 188 -20.43 -12.32 5.54
C THR A 188 -19.02 -12.50 6.08
N ASN A 189 -18.34 -11.43 6.48
CA ASN A 189 -17.00 -11.45 7.04
C ASN A 189 -17.05 -11.35 8.57
N HIS A 190 -16.78 -12.43 9.26
CA HIS A 190 -16.81 -12.51 10.73
C HIS A 190 -15.41 -12.37 11.37
N VAL A 191 -14.45 -11.86 10.64
CA VAL A 191 -13.05 -11.71 11.10
C VAL A 191 -12.91 -10.53 12.06
N PHE A 192 -13.68 -9.46 11.84
CA PHE A 192 -13.63 -8.23 12.63
C PHE A 192 -14.96 -7.97 13.38
N ASN A 193 -14.87 -7.20 14.44
CA ASN A 193 -16.03 -6.77 15.24
C ASN A 193 -16.71 -5.55 14.59
N TRP A 194 -17.33 -5.74 13.43
CA TRP A 194 -17.99 -4.68 12.68
C TRP A 194 -19.03 -3.94 13.52
N GLN A 195 -18.95 -2.62 13.50
CA GLN A 195 -19.83 -1.69 14.19
C GLN A 195 -20.88 -1.12 13.21
N PRO A 196 -21.97 -0.53 13.70
CA PRO A 196 -22.97 0.10 12.82
C PRO A 196 -22.39 1.13 11.86
N GLU A 197 -21.36 1.87 12.29
CA GLU A 197 -20.64 2.84 11.48
C GLU A 197 -19.92 2.18 10.29
N ASP A 198 -19.34 0.99 10.50
CA ASP A 198 -18.66 0.24 9.44
C ASP A 198 -19.64 -0.11 8.31
N TYR A 199 -20.84 -0.58 8.63
CA TYR A 199 -21.88 -0.90 7.65
C TYR A 199 -22.30 0.35 6.87
N MET A 200 -22.49 1.48 7.55
CA MET A 200 -22.84 2.74 6.91
C MET A 200 -21.75 3.20 5.93
N ILE A 201 -20.50 3.10 6.34
CA ILE A 201 -19.34 3.46 5.48
C ILE A 201 -19.25 2.50 4.28
N SER A 202 -19.47 1.20 4.50
CA SER A 202 -19.47 0.20 3.44
C SER A 202 -20.57 0.48 2.42
N ASP A 203 -21.79 0.79 2.86
CA ASP A 203 -22.91 1.15 1.99
C ASP A 203 -22.61 2.38 1.13
N ILE A 204 -22.00 3.41 1.70
CA ILE A 204 -21.60 4.61 0.97
C ILE A 204 -20.47 4.28 -0.01
N PHE A 205 -19.43 3.58 0.45
CA PHE A 205 -18.23 3.37 -0.33
C PHE A 205 -18.46 2.44 -1.52
N SER A 206 -19.21 1.34 -1.32
CA SER A 206 -19.53 0.41 -2.40
C SER A 206 -20.35 1.06 -3.53
N GLN A 207 -21.18 2.07 -3.24
CA GLN A 207 -21.95 2.80 -4.25
C GLN A 207 -21.09 3.58 -5.25
N TYR A 208 -19.84 3.89 -4.93
CA TYR A 208 -18.92 4.52 -5.88
C TYR A 208 -18.32 3.55 -6.89
N TYR A 209 -18.47 2.23 -6.68
CA TYR A 209 -17.95 1.18 -7.55
C TYR A 209 -19.00 0.56 -8.48
N VAL A 210 -20.27 0.99 -8.39
CA VAL A 210 -21.40 0.40 -9.14
C VAL A 210 -21.93 1.35 -10.20
#